data_2f4b7d519b685e57268615c40a5b548a
#
_entry.id   2f4b7d519b685e57268615c40a5b548a
#
_cell.length_a   1.000
_cell.length_b   1.000
_cell.length_c   1.000
_cell.angle_alpha   90.00
_cell.angle_beta   90.00
_cell.angle_gamma   90.00
#
_symmetry.space_group_name_H-M   'P 1'
#
loop_
_entity.id
_entity.type
_entity.pdbx_description
1 polymer ?
#
loop_
_entity_poly.entity_id
_entity_poly.type
_entity_poly.pdbx_seq_one_letter_code
_entity_poly.pdbx_strand_id
1 'polypeptide(L)'
;MNEIDEIIVTGGRPLYGSVRIQGSKNAALPVMAAALLSTGTSVLRGCPRISDVYLMEKILKYLGAETWWEGQDLYLDCSHADGTMIPECYSGKMRSSVILMGAMLGRSKKAQTGYPGGCVIGKRPVDLHIQVLRRLGAAVVENGGMIRASCGKLRGAEMFFQKRSVGATEQGILAAVLAEGKTVLNGCACEPEIYWLCHYLTGMGAKIRIRENGCICIEGVEKLEAGDGCIPPDRIVAGTYLMAAAATRGEIILENPPLEEMDGILDVYRKMGGQCRRVGGKLIVNGKNTGFPLELLETEVYPGFPTDLQSPAMAVLATIPGVSRIREKIFEDRYKTASWLCKMGAQIQIRDGVAVIYGGQPLTGCTVEAEELRGGAALVIAALAAQGITRIRGCCFIERGYEHICEDLTALGGLLIKDRGTL
;
A
#
# COMPACT_ATOMS: atom_id res chain seq x y z
N MET A 1 6.11 28.75 11.62
CA MET A 1 4.89 28.80 10.77
C MET A 1 4.96 27.52 9.94
N ASN A 2 3.94 26.68 10.02
CA ASN A 2 3.92 25.45 9.20
C ASN A 2 3.68 25.87 7.74
N GLU A 3 4.57 25.47 6.84
CA GLU A 3 4.34 25.56 5.40
C GLU A 3 2.98 24.91 5.11
N ILE A 4 2.08 25.65 4.47
CA ILE A 4 0.76 25.15 4.08
C ILE A 4 1.00 24.41 2.75
N ASP A 5 1.30 23.10 2.83
CA ASP A 5 1.40 22.22 1.67
C ASP A 5 -0.02 21.74 1.33
N GLU A 6 -0.59 22.23 0.22
CA GLU A 6 -1.95 21.91 -0.20
C GLU A 6 -2.04 21.58 -1.70
N ILE A 7 -3.00 20.71 -2.06
CA ILE A 7 -3.38 20.46 -3.45
C ILE A 7 -4.65 21.26 -3.72
N ILE A 8 -4.60 22.12 -4.74
CA ILE A 8 -5.73 22.91 -5.22
C ILE A 8 -6.29 22.24 -6.46
N VAL A 9 -7.56 21.85 -6.44
CA VAL A 9 -8.24 21.17 -7.54
C VAL A 9 -9.40 22.00 -8.02
N THR A 10 -9.44 22.31 -9.33
CA THR A 10 -10.63 22.85 -10.00
C THR A 10 -11.37 21.69 -10.66
N GLY A 11 -12.54 21.33 -10.12
CA GLY A 11 -13.29 20.16 -10.55
C GLY A 11 -14.25 20.41 -11.72
N GLY A 12 -15.11 19.42 -11.98
CA GLY A 12 -16.19 19.49 -12.96
C GLY A 12 -15.77 19.20 -14.42
N ARG A 13 -14.61 18.60 -14.64
CA ARG A 13 -14.13 18.21 -15.98
C ARG A 13 -13.91 16.71 -16.07
N PRO A 14 -14.37 16.04 -17.15
CA PRO A 14 -13.99 14.66 -17.42
C PRO A 14 -12.48 14.52 -17.66
N LEU A 15 -11.91 13.43 -17.19
CA LEU A 15 -10.51 13.08 -17.44
C LEU A 15 -10.35 12.40 -18.80
N TYR A 16 -9.29 12.75 -19.55
CA TYR A 16 -8.91 12.16 -20.84
C TYR A 16 -7.39 12.08 -20.95
N GLY A 17 -6.87 11.05 -21.58
CA GLY A 17 -5.45 10.89 -21.83
C GLY A 17 -4.90 9.56 -21.38
N SER A 18 -3.58 9.47 -21.24
CA SER A 18 -2.91 8.26 -20.76
C SER A 18 -2.01 8.58 -19.58
N VAL A 19 -1.87 7.60 -18.67
CA VAL A 19 -0.98 7.67 -17.52
C VAL A 19 -0.28 6.32 -17.32
N ARG A 20 1.03 6.37 -17.05
CA ARG A 20 1.82 5.18 -16.72
C ARG A 20 1.70 4.90 -15.23
N ILE A 21 1.44 3.63 -14.88
CA ILE A 21 1.31 3.24 -13.47
C ILE A 21 2.69 3.11 -12.85
N GLN A 22 2.91 3.80 -11.74
CA GLN A 22 4.11 3.77 -10.92
C GLN A 22 4.35 2.39 -10.28
N GLY A 23 5.55 2.16 -9.74
CA GLY A 23 5.87 0.97 -8.96
C GLY A 23 5.04 0.85 -7.68
N SER A 24 4.77 -0.41 -7.28
CA SER A 24 3.95 -0.72 -6.10
C SER A 24 4.69 -0.42 -4.80
N LYS A 25 4.11 0.45 -3.98
CA LYS A 25 4.56 0.69 -2.61
C LYS A 25 4.60 -0.59 -1.79
N ASN A 26 3.52 -1.36 -1.85
CA ASN A 26 3.34 -2.54 -1.01
C ASN A 26 4.26 -3.70 -1.42
N ALA A 27 4.77 -3.70 -2.66
CA ALA A 27 5.82 -4.62 -3.10
C ALA A 27 7.23 -4.07 -2.79
N ALA A 28 7.47 -2.76 -2.99
CA ALA A 28 8.79 -2.16 -2.79
C ALA A 28 9.28 -2.30 -1.34
N LEU A 29 8.44 -2.01 -0.34
CA LEU A 29 8.85 -2.02 1.07
C LEU A 29 9.34 -3.40 1.56
N PRO A 30 8.62 -4.53 1.34
CA PRO A 30 9.13 -5.84 1.73
C PRO A 30 10.33 -6.29 0.89
N VAL A 31 10.44 -5.90 -0.38
CA VAL A 31 11.62 -6.19 -1.22
C VAL A 31 12.84 -5.40 -0.71
N MET A 32 12.70 -4.14 -0.30
CA MET A 32 13.77 -3.39 0.38
C MET A 32 14.21 -4.09 1.68
N ALA A 33 13.27 -4.64 2.45
CA ALA A 33 13.60 -5.43 3.64
C ALA A 33 14.32 -6.75 3.28
N ALA A 34 13.98 -7.37 2.15
CA ALA A 34 14.64 -8.57 1.66
C ALA A 34 16.10 -8.29 1.24
N ALA A 35 16.40 -7.13 0.65
CA ALA A 35 17.77 -6.74 0.29
C ALA A 35 18.70 -6.74 1.50
N LEU A 36 18.20 -6.44 2.70
CA LEU A 36 18.97 -6.48 3.96
C LEU A 36 19.49 -7.90 4.28
N LEU A 37 18.92 -8.96 3.72
CA LEU A 37 19.33 -10.35 3.99
C LEU A 37 20.58 -10.79 3.24
N SER A 38 21.06 -10.02 2.26
CA SER A 38 22.26 -10.32 1.48
C SER A 38 23.44 -9.42 1.86
N THR A 39 24.63 -9.82 1.42
CA THR A 39 25.81 -8.96 1.38
C THR A 39 26.08 -8.59 -0.08
N GLY A 40 26.16 -7.28 -0.36
CA GLY A 40 26.36 -6.75 -1.71
C GLY A 40 25.24 -5.81 -2.15
N THR A 41 25.34 -5.36 -3.40
CA THR A 41 24.46 -4.33 -3.96
C THR A 41 23.26 -4.97 -4.66
N SER A 42 22.08 -4.76 -4.09
CA SER A 42 20.80 -5.11 -4.71
C SER A 42 20.27 -3.95 -5.55
N VAL A 43 19.55 -4.26 -6.64
CA VAL A 43 18.95 -3.28 -7.54
C VAL A 43 17.44 -3.49 -7.58
N LEU A 44 16.67 -2.45 -7.27
CA LEU A 44 15.21 -2.42 -7.35
C LEU A 44 14.79 -1.50 -8.49
N ARG A 45 14.48 -2.09 -9.65
CA ARG A 45 14.11 -1.35 -10.86
C ARG A 45 12.68 -0.85 -10.80
N GLY A 46 12.47 0.41 -11.22
CA GLY A 46 11.14 1.02 -11.20
C GLY A 46 10.56 1.21 -9.79
N CYS A 47 11.43 1.44 -8.81
CA CYS A 47 11.03 1.69 -7.43
C CYS A 47 10.34 3.06 -7.32
N PRO A 48 9.15 3.19 -6.69
CA PRO A 48 8.45 4.47 -6.63
C PRO A 48 9.14 5.44 -5.68
N ARG A 49 9.26 6.71 -6.09
CA ARG A 49 9.86 7.79 -5.30
C ARG A 49 8.83 8.42 -4.36
N ILE A 50 8.34 7.66 -3.40
CA ILE A 50 7.33 8.04 -2.42
C ILE A 50 7.90 8.16 -1.02
N SER A 51 7.23 8.90 -0.13
CA SER A 51 7.73 9.17 1.22
C SER A 51 7.97 7.91 2.05
N ASP A 52 7.15 6.85 1.88
CA ASP A 52 7.32 5.59 2.61
C ASP A 52 8.58 4.84 2.13
N VAL A 53 8.95 4.90 0.84
CA VAL A 53 10.20 4.34 0.31
C VAL A 53 11.40 5.11 0.83
N TYR A 54 11.37 6.44 0.79
CA TYR A 54 12.44 7.26 1.37
C TYR A 54 12.61 7.06 2.89
N LEU A 55 11.51 6.79 3.60
CA LEU A 55 11.60 6.49 5.04
C LEU A 55 12.23 5.10 5.27
N MET A 56 11.88 4.09 4.47
CA MET A 56 12.53 2.78 4.52
C MET A 56 14.02 2.88 4.19
N GLU A 57 14.37 3.66 3.17
CA GLU A 57 15.76 3.97 2.81
C GLU A 57 16.54 4.56 3.99
N LYS A 58 15.95 5.53 4.71
CA LYS A 58 16.55 6.11 5.92
C LYS A 58 16.75 5.08 7.03
N ILE A 59 15.81 4.16 7.20
CA ILE A 59 15.95 3.06 8.17
C ILE A 59 17.10 2.13 7.77
N LEU A 60 17.18 1.75 6.50
CA LEU A 60 18.25 0.88 6.00
C LEU A 60 19.63 1.55 6.13
N LYS A 61 19.74 2.85 5.81
CA LYS A 61 20.96 3.64 6.06
C LYS A 61 21.35 3.66 7.54
N TYR A 62 20.36 3.80 8.44
CA TYR A 62 20.62 3.75 9.87
C TYR A 62 21.12 2.37 10.32
N LEU A 63 20.67 1.32 9.66
CA LEU A 63 21.14 -0.06 9.88
C LEU A 63 22.52 -0.33 9.22
N GLY A 64 23.12 0.63 8.52
CA GLY A 64 24.44 0.56 7.92
C GLY A 64 24.47 0.23 6.42
N ALA A 65 23.32 0.25 5.73
CA ALA A 65 23.28 0.11 4.27
C ALA A 65 23.68 1.43 3.59
N GLU A 66 24.31 1.35 2.43
CA GLU A 66 24.48 2.46 1.51
C GLU A 66 23.41 2.40 0.43
N THR A 67 22.85 3.57 0.05
CA THR A 67 21.81 3.62 -0.96
C THR A 67 21.99 4.80 -1.91
N TRP A 68 21.68 4.60 -3.18
CA TRP A 68 21.64 5.66 -4.19
C TRP A 68 20.60 5.36 -5.26
N TRP A 69 20.30 6.35 -6.09
CA TRP A 69 19.32 6.27 -7.14
C TRP A 69 19.94 6.54 -8.52
N GLU A 70 19.59 5.72 -9.51
CA GLU A 70 19.85 5.99 -10.92
C GLU A 70 18.50 5.98 -11.68
N GLY A 71 18.01 7.16 -12.06
CA GLY A 71 16.68 7.29 -12.62
C GLY A 71 15.60 6.81 -11.64
N GLN A 72 14.85 5.78 -12.00
CA GLN A 72 13.81 5.14 -11.17
C GLN A 72 14.33 3.86 -10.47
N ASP A 73 15.60 3.57 -10.57
CA ASP A 73 16.19 2.38 -9.98
C ASP A 73 16.87 2.73 -8.64
N LEU A 74 16.50 2.01 -7.59
CA LEU A 74 17.08 2.15 -6.26
C LEU A 74 18.14 1.06 -6.06
N TYR A 75 19.34 1.48 -5.74
CA TYR A 75 20.47 0.63 -5.38
C TYR A 75 20.61 0.58 -3.86
N LEU A 76 20.81 -0.61 -3.32
CA LEU A 76 20.93 -0.90 -1.89
C LEU A 76 22.17 -1.77 -1.65
N ASP A 77 23.25 -1.20 -1.19
CA ASP A 77 24.41 -1.97 -0.74
C ASP A 77 24.28 -2.27 0.75
N CYS A 78 24.02 -3.52 1.05
CA CYS A 78 23.87 -4.02 2.42
C CYS A 78 25.13 -4.75 2.95
N SER A 79 26.30 -4.61 2.31
CA SER A 79 27.55 -5.28 2.72
C SER A 79 27.89 -5.07 4.18
N HIS A 80 27.71 -3.87 4.68
CA HIS A 80 28.04 -3.44 6.05
C HIS A 80 26.81 -3.17 6.94
N ALA A 81 25.62 -3.62 6.52
CA ALA A 81 24.39 -3.41 7.27
C ALA A 81 24.25 -4.40 8.44
N ASP A 82 24.87 -4.11 9.58
CA ASP A 82 24.89 -4.95 10.80
C ASP A 82 24.06 -4.36 11.95
N GLY A 83 23.41 -3.23 11.76
CA GLY A 83 22.57 -2.56 12.73
C GLY A 83 21.42 -3.45 13.22
N THR A 84 21.15 -3.37 14.53
CA THR A 84 20.16 -4.23 15.19
C THR A 84 19.01 -3.46 15.84
N MET A 85 18.94 -2.15 15.64
CA MET A 85 17.93 -1.29 16.25
C MET A 85 17.35 -0.29 15.24
N ILE A 86 16.03 -0.18 15.20
CA ILE A 86 15.30 0.85 14.47
C ILE A 86 14.82 1.90 15.47
N PRO A 87 15.25 3.15 15.36
CA PRO A 87 14.81 4.25 16.24
C PRO A 87 13.30 4.47 16.19
N GLU A 88 12.72 4.84 17.35
CA GLU A 88 11.28 5.10 17.47
C GLU A 88 10.79 6.22 16.53
N CYS A 89 11.64 7.24 16.30
CA CYS A 89 11.32 8.34 15.37
C CYS A 89 11.09 7.88 13.93
N TYR A 90 11.56 6.69 13.55
CA TYR A 90 11.29 6.07 12.25
C TYR A 90 10.16 5.04 12.35
N SER A 91 10.21 4.10 13.31
CA SER A 91 9.20 3.05 13.46
C SER A 91 7.80 3.62 13.72
N GLY A 92 7.70 4.70 14.52
CA GLY A 92 6.45 5.39 14.79
C GLY A 92 5.79 6.06 13.57
N LYS A 93 6.52 6.22 12.47
CA LYS A 93 6.01 6.84 11.23
C LYS A 93 5.56 5.84 10.16
N MET A 94 5.98 4.58 10.25
CA MET A 94 5.72 3.59 9.21
C MET A 94 5.41 2.21 9.77
N ARG A 95 4.24 1.67 9.40
CA ARG A 95 3.81 0.34 9.83
C ARG A 95 4.75 -0.77 9.38
N SER A 96 5.24 -0.70 8.14
CA SER A 96 6.10 -1.72 7.53
C SER A 96 7.48 -1.82 8.19
N SER A 97 7.88 -0.88 9.08
CA SER A 97 9.14 -0.99 9.82
C SER A 97 9.26 -2.29 10.63
N VAL A 98 8.13 -2.84 11.11
CA VAL A 98 8.13 -4.06 11.91
C VAL A 98 8.60 -5.29 11.14
N ILE A 99 8.39 -5.36 9.81
CA ILE A 99 8.80 -6.54 9.02
C ILE A 99 10.33 -6.68 8.96
N LEU A 100 11.07 -5.57 9.11
CA LEU A 100 12.53 -5.58 9.17
C LEU A 100 13.06 -6.45 10.32
N MET A 101 12.29 -6.65 11.40
CA MET A 101 12.71 -7.53 12.49
C MET A 101 13.00 -8.96 12.00
N GLY A 102 12.24 -9.46 11.01
CA GLY A 102 12.48 -10.77 10.40
C GLY A 102 13.82 -10.81 9.68
N ALA A 103 14.11 -9.81 8.85
CA ALA A 103 15.38 -9.69 8.13
C ALA A 103 16.57 -9.49 9.10
N MET A 104 16.44 -8.61 10.08
CA MET A 104 17.48 -8.36 11.09
C MET A 104 17.80 -9.61 11.90
N LEU A 105 16.81 -10.39 12.33
CA LEU A 105 17.04 -11.66 13.03
C LEU A 105 17.71 -12.70 12.14
N GLY A 106 17.31 -12.80 10.87
CA GLY A 106 17.97 -13.66 9.90
C GLY A 106 19.45 -13.33 9.76
N ARG A 107 19.77 -12.04 9.62
CA ARG A 107 21.13 -11.53 9.41
C ARG A 107 21.93 -11.43 10.72
N SER A 108 21.46 -10.63 11.67
CA SER A 108 22.24 -10.17 12.84
C SER A 108 21.88 -10.89 14.14
N LYS A 109 20.92 -11.81 14.13
CA LYS A 109 20.43 -12.58 15.30
C LYS A 109 19.82 -11.70 16.41
N LYS A 110 19.72 -10.42 16.20
CA LYS A 110 19.13 -9.43 17.12
C LYS A 110 18.31 -8.44 16.33
N ALA A 111 17.19 -8.01 16.89
CA ALA A 111 16.34 -6.97 16.32
C ALA A 111 15.65 -6.18 17.43
N GLN A 112 15.61 -4.87 17.30
CA GLN A 112 14.90 -3.98 18.20
C GLN A 112 14.18 -2.90 17.40
N THR A 113 12.92 -2.62 17.74
CA THR A 113 12.13 -1.54 17.13
C THR A 113 11.14 -0.97 18.14
N GLY A 114 10.77 0.31 17.98
CA GLY A 114 9.57 0.83 18.63
C GLY A 114 8.30 0.22 18.02
N TYR A 115 7.15 0.40 18.68
CA TYR A 115 5.87 0.00 18.08
C TYR A 115 5.63 0.76 16.78
N PRO A 116 5.21 0.04 15.71
CA PRO A 116 5.03 0.66 14.40
C PRO A 116 3.80 1.56 14.38
N GLY A 117 3.96 2.78 13.89
CA GLY A 117 2.91 3.78 13.72
C GLY A 117 2.49 3.97 12.27
N GLY A 118 2.13 5.19 11.92
CA GLY A 118 2.02 5.67 10.52
C GLY A 118 0.66 5.58 9.85
N CYS A 119 -0.39 4.95 10.42
CA CYS A 119 -1.73 5.00 9.84
C CYS A 119 -2.82 4.83 10.89
N VAL A 120 -3.84 5.70 10.86
CA VAL A 120 -4.90 5.80 11.89
C VAL A 120 -6.21 5.20 11.36
N ILE A 121 -6.12 3.93 10.86
CA ILE A 121 -7.27 3.22 10.24
C ILE A 121 -7.85 2.11 11.13
N GLY A 122 -7.48 2.07 12.41
CA GLY A 122 -7.92 1.09 13.39
C GLY A 122 -6.77 0.47 14.18
N LYS A 123 -7.11 -0.42 15.12
CA LYS A 123 -6.12 -1.18 15.89
C LYS A 123 -5.40 -2.16 14.98
N ARG A 124 -4.08 -2.05 14.92
CA ARG A 124 -3.21 -2.93 14.12
C ARG A 124 -2.19 -3.58 15.04
N PRO A 125 -2.59 -4.58 15.84
CA PRO A 125 -1.70 -5.24 16.79
C PRO A 125 -0.53 -5.91 16.05
N VAL A 126 0.56 -6.12 16.76
CA VAL A 126 1.78 -6.79 16.24
C VAL A 126 1.91 -8.21 16.76
N ASP A 127 0.86 -8.74 17.41
CA ASP A 127 0.79 -10.06 18.02
C ASP A 127 1.15 -11.18 17.05
N LEU A 128 0.62 -11.16 15.82
CA LEU A 128 0.95 -12.14 14.78
C LEU A 128 2.42 -12.06 14.37
N HIS A 129 2.98 -10.86 14.30
CA HIS A 129 4.41 -10.65 14.02
C HIS A 129 5.27 -11.30 15.13
N ILE A 130 4.93 -11.06 16.38
CA ILE A 130 5.64 -11.62 17.54
C ILE A 130 5.49 -13.14 17.59
N GLN A 131 4.30 -13.66 17.33
CA GLN A 131 4.06 -15.10 17.27
C GLN A 131 4.93 -15.79 16.24
N VAL A 132 5.05 -15.22 15.03
CA VAL A 132 5.90 -15.74 13.96
C VAL A 132 7.36 -15.85 14.42
N LEU A 133 7.91 -14.78 15.00
CA LEU A 133 9.30 -14.78 15.47
C LEU A 133 9.54 -15.79 16.59
N ARG A 134 8.61 -15.88 17.55
CA ARG A 134 8.69 -16.87 18.64
C ARG A 134 8.62 -18.30 18.12
N ARG A 135 7.77 -18.58 17.13
CA ARG A 135 7.67 -19.90 16.49
C ARG A 135 8.95 -20.32 15.78
N LEU A 136 9.66 -19.35 15.19
CA LEU A 136 10.97 -19.57 14.58
C LEU A 136 12.11 -19.62 15.61
N GLY A 137 11.83 -19.58 16.91
CA GLY A 137 12.80 -19.76 17.99
C GLY A 137 13.42 -18.47 18.52
N ALA A 138 12.91 -17.29 18.17
CA ALA A 138 13.39 -16.05 18.76
C ALA A 138 12.77 -15.81 20.14
N ALA A 139 13.59 -15.36 21.10
CA ALA A 139 13.12 -14.78 22.34
C ALA A 139 12.65 -13.35 22.05
N VAL A 140 11.37 -13.06 22.33
CA VAL A 140 10.77 -11.74 22.08
C VAL A 140 10.25 -11.15 23.36
N VAL A 141 10.71 -9.94 23.72
CA VAL A 141 10.32 -9.17 24.90
C VAL A 141 9.73 -7.84 24.46
N GLU A 142 8.58 -7.51 25.03
CA GLU A 142 7.91 -6.22 24.87
C GLU A 142 8.02 -5.44 26.18
N ASN A 143 8.72 -4.32 26.16
CA ASN A 143 8.89 -3.47 27.35
C ASN A 143 9.16 -2.02 26.95
N GLY A 144 8.53 -1.08 27.64
CA GLY A 144 8.78 0.36 27.51
C GLY A 144 8.54 0.90 26.11
N GLY A 145 7.48 0.45 25.40
CA GLY A 145 7.19 0.90 24.05
C GLY A 145 8.10 0.30 22.96
N MET A 146 8.96 -0.64 23.33
CA MET A 146 9.93 -1.29 22.43
C MET A 146 9.67 -2.79 22.33
N ILE A 147 9.90 -3.33 21.13
CA ILE A 147 9.92 -4.78 20.85
C ILE A 147 11.39 -5.16 20.64
N ARG A 148 11.88 -6.10 21.44
CA ARG A 148 13.24 -6.64 21.35
C ARG A 148 13.16 -8.12 21.06
N ALA A 149 13.92 -8.57 20.06
CA ALA A 149 14.01 -9.99 19.70
C ALA A 149 15.45 -10.41 19.56
N SER A 150 15.76 -11.65 19.99
CA SER A 150 17.09 -12.23 19.83
C SER A 150 17.00 -13.74 19.66
N CYS A 151 17.97 -14.35 18.98
CA CYS A 151 18.11 -15.79 18.82
C CYS A 151 19.57 -16.18 18.68
N GLY A 152 19.92 -17.43 19.00
CA GLY A 152 21.20 -18.01 18.57
C GLY A 152 21.17 -18.31 17.06
N LYS A 153 20.12 -19.02 16.64
CA LYS A 153 19.81 -19.31 15.26
C LYS A 153 18.30 -19.48 15.10
N LEU A 154 17.70 -18.92 14.06
CA LEU A 154 16.31 -19.21 13.74
C LEU A 154 16.17 -20.65 13.26
N ARG A 155 15.06 -21.29 13.58
CA ARG A 155 14.75 -22.68 13.21
C ARG A 155 13.44 -22.76 12.48
N GLY A 156 13.41 -23.52 11.41
CA GLY A 156 12.20 -23.78 10.66
C GLY A 156 11.09 -24.38 11.52
N ALA A 157 9.88 -23.97 11.29
CA ALA A 157 8.71 -24.41 12.05
C ALA A 157 7.46 -24.45 11.14
N GLU A 158 6.50 -25.27 11.54
CA GLU A 158 5.17 -25.21 10.95
C GLU A 158 4.28 -24.28 11.80
N MET A 159 3.56 -23.38 11.13
CA MET A 159 2.62 -22.48 11.78
C MET A 159 1.39 -22.21 10.91
N PHE A 160 0.30 -21.80 11.56
CA PHE A 160 -0.95 -21.46 10.92
C PHE A 160 -1.41 -20.07 11.37
N PHE A 161 -1.70 -19.18 10.40
CA PHE A 161 -2.28 -17.88 10.65
C PHE A 161 -3.80 -18.01 10.80
N GLN A 162 -4.33 -17.77 12.00
CA GLN A 162 -5.78 -17.75 12.24
C GLN A 162 -6.48 -16.61 11.50
N LYS A 163 -5.79 -15.51 11.27
CA LYS A 163 -6.21 -14.37 10.47
C LYS A 163 -5.12 -14.06 9.44
N ARG A 164 -5.50 -13.96 8.17
CA ARG A 164 -4.59 -13.54 7.10
C ARG A 164 -4.02 -12.16 7.42
N SER A 165 -2.71 -12.04 7.44
CA SER A 165 -1.99 -10.79 7.70
C SER A 165 -0.83 -10.66 6.72
N VAL A 166 -0.89 -9.65 5.86
CA VAL A 166 0.18 -9.37 4.88
C VAL A 166 1.51 -9.19 5.62
N GLY A 167 1.60 -8.26 6.56
CA GLY A 167 2.87 -7.98 7.24
C GLY A 167 3.42 -9.15 8.07
N ALA A 168 2.56 -9.95 8.72
CA ALA A 168 3.03 -11.14 9.44
C ALA A 168 3.52 -12.24 8.48
N THR A 169 2.89 -12.37 7.31
CA THR A 169 3.35 -13.27 6.23
C THR A 169 4.70 -12.83 5.71
N GLU A 170 4.86 -11.54 5.36
CA GLU A 170 6.13 -10.95 4.91
C GLU A 170 7.24 -11.19 5.93
N GLN A 171 6.97 -10.90 7.19
CA GLN A 171 7.95 -11.12 8.27
C GLN A 171 8.32 -12.58 8.44
N GLY A 172 7.34 -13.49 8.32
CA GLY A 172 7.58 -14.93 8.37
C GLY A 172 8.47 -15.41 7.25
N ILE A 173 8.26 -14.92 6.03
CA ILE A 173 9.10 -15.22 4.87
C ILE A 173 10.52 -14.70 5.09
N LEU A 174 10.67 -13.41 5.42
CA LEU A 174 11.96 -12.76 5.65
C LEU A 174 12.78 -13.43 6.76
N ALA A 175 12.14 -13.90 7.83
CA ALA A 175 12.82 -14.60 8.91
C ALA A 175 13.17 -16.04 8.56
N ALA A 176 12.32 -16.73 7.75
CA ALA A 176 12.47 -18.15 7.46
C ALA A 176 13.53 -18.48 6.41
N VAL A 177 13.82 -17.56 5.47
CA VAL A 177 14.75 -17.84 4.37
C VAL A 177 16.18 -18.14 4.81
N LEU A 178 16.61 -17.64 5.99
CA LEU A 178 17.90 -17.93 6.62
C LEU A 178 17.76 -18.78 7.90
N ALA A 179 16.57 -19.35 8.19
CA ALA A 179 16.36 -20.24 9.32
C ALA A 179 16.88 -21.65 9.01
N GLU A 180 17.34 -22.38 10.05
CA GLU A 180 17.78 -23.77 9.88
C GLU A 180 16.59 -24.71 9.67
N GLY A 181 16.63 -25.49 8.59
CA GLY A 181 15.59 -26.47 8.28
C GLY A 181 14.42 -25.90 7.48
N LYS A 182 13.26 -26.51 7.61
CA LYS A 182 12.07 -26.22 6.78
C LYS A 182 11.01 -25.45 7.58
N THR A 183 10.48 -24.39 6.99
CA THR A 183 9.34 -23.64 7.49
C THR A 183 8.12 -23.87 6.61
N VAL A 184 6.95 -24.06 7.22
CA VAL A 184 5.67 -24.15 6.53
C VAL A 184 4.73 -23.10 7.14
N LEU A 185 4.38 -22.11 6.35
CA LEU A 185 3.43 -21.06 6.73
C LEU A 185 2.08 -21.38 6.08
N ASN A 186 1.07 -21.67 6.89
CA ASN A 186 -0.29 -21.97 6.44
C ASN A 186 -1.23 -20.79 6.72
N GLY A 187 -2.22 -20.57 5.85
CA GLY A 187 -3.19 -19.47 6.00
C GLY A 187 -2.58 -18.09 5.75
N CYS A 188 -1.53 -18.01 4.94
CA CYS A 188 -0.88 -16.76 4.56
C CYS A 188 -1.81 -15.81 3.83
N ALA A 189 -1.45 -14.54 3.83
CA ALA A 189 -1.97 -13.57 2.90
C ALA A 189 -1.61 -13.98 1.45
N CYS A 190 -2.55 -13.74 0.53
CA CYS A 190 -2.42 -14.12 -0.89
C CYS A 190 -2.33 -12.89 -1.80
N GLU A 191 -2.12 -11.72 -1.23
CA GLU A 191 -1.92 -10.50 -1.98
C GLU A 191 -0.74 -10.63 -2.95
N PRO A 192 -0.82 -10.08 -4.15
CA PRO A 192 0.22 -10.19 -5.18
C PRO A 192 1.60 -9.80 -4.68
N GLU A 193 1.68 -8.84 -3.77
CA GLU A 193 2.91 -8.35 -3.17
C GLU A 193 3.69 -9.46 -2.42
N ILE A 194 2.98 -10.47 -1.89
CA ILE A 194 3.61 -11.67 -1.28
C ILE A 194 4.30 -12.52 -2.34
N TYR A 195 3.67 -12.72 -3.51
CA TYR A 195 4.28 -13.44 -4.62
C TYR A 195 5.54 -12.73 -5.13
N TRP A 196 5.47 -11.41 -5.26
CA TRP A 196 6.61 -10.60 -5.69
C TRP A 196 7.77 -10.66 -4.70
N LEU A 197 7.51 -10.62 -3.39
CA LEU A 197 8.53 -10.84 -2.36
C LEU A 197 9.18 -12.23 -2.47
N CYS A 198 8.36 -13.29 -2.61
CA CYS A 198 8.86 -14.65 -2.77
C CYS A 198 9.69 -14.80 -4.05
N HIS A 199 9.23 -14.20 -5.16
CA HIS A 199 9.93 -14.24 -6.44
C HIS A 199 11.30 -13.54 -6.34
N TYR A 200 11.34 -12.34 -5.76
CA TYR A 200 12.59 -11.61 -5.54
C TYR A 200 13.58 -12.40 -4.67
N LEU A 201 13.11 -12.94 -3.54
CA LEU A 201 13.95 -13.77 -2.67
C LEU A 201 14.44 -15.04 -3.36
N THR A 202 13.63 -15.64 -4.22
CA THR A 202 14.05 -16.80 -5.03
C THR A 202 15.16 -16.41 -6.00
N GLY A 203 15.09 -15.23 -6.61
CA GLY A 203 16.19 -14.66 -7.41
C GLY A 203 17.48 -14.44 -6.61
N MET A 204 17.38 -14.17 -5.31
CA MET A 204 18.51 -14.07 -4.38
C MET A 204 19.07 -15.45 -3.94
N GLY A 205 18.44 -16.56 -4.34
CA GLY A 205 18.85 -17.91 -3.99
C GLY A 205 18.03 -18.58 -2.88
N ALA A 206 16.93 -17.96 -2.42
CA ALA A 206 16.04 -18.60 -1.45
C ALA A 206 15.27 -19.79 -2.07
N LYS A 207 15.00 -20.81 -1.27
CA LYS A 207 14.22 -21.98 -1.66
C LYS A 207 12.80 -21.85 -1.16
N ILE A 208 11.92 -21.22 -1.96
CA ILE A 208 10.53 -20.94 -1.62
C ILE A 208 9.60 -21.66 -2.60
N ARG A 209 8.55 -22.28 -2.09
CA ARG A 209 7.46 -22.87 -2.88
C ARG A 209 6.12 -22.37 -2.35
N ILE A 210 5.38 -21.68 -3.17
CA ILE A 210 4.01 -21.24 -2.88
C ILE A 210 3.07 -22.34 -3.37
N ARG A 211 2.17 -22.77 -2.49
CA ARG A 211 1.12 -23.75 -2.79
C ARG A 211 -0.24 -23.04 -2.78
N GLU A 212 -1.24 -23.74 -3.27
CA GLU A 212 -2.63 -23.29 -3.19
C GLU A 212 -3.06 -22.99 -1.75
N ASN A 213 -4.11 -22.20 -1.59
CA ASN A 213 -4.72 -21.85 -0.29
C ASN A 213 -3.83 -21.05 0.68
N GLY A 214 -2.84 -20.31 0.18
CA GLY A 214 -1.98 -19.49 1.02
C GLY A 214 -1.03 -20.31 1.90
N CYS A 215 -0.53 -21.43 1.40
CA CYS A 215 0.53 -22.19 2.04
C CYS A 215 1.88 -21.86 1.38
N ILE A 216 2.86 -21.43 2.17
CA ILE A 216 4.22 -21.11 1.71
C ILE A 216 5.20 -22.04 2.43
N CYS A 217 5.97 -22.79 1.64
CA CYS A 217 7.02 -23.69 2.13
C CYS A 217 8.38 -23.07 1.83
N ILE A 218 9.22 -22.94 2.85
CA ILE A 218 10.55 -22.33 2.77
C ILE A 218 11.56 -23.33 3.34
N GLU A 219 12.60 -23.63 2.57
CA GLU A 219 13.76 -24.34 3.05
C GLU A 219 14.88 -23.32 3.24
N GLY A 220 15.33 -23.15 4.49
CA GLY A 220 16.31 -22.14 4.80
C GLY A 220 17.66 -22.42 4.14
N VAL A 221 18.35 -21.34 3.76
CA VAL A 221 19.67 -21.38 3.13
C VAL A 221 20.70 -20.71 4.03
N GLU A 222 22.00 -21.00 3.82
CA GLU A 222 23.07 -20.42 4.63
C GLU A 222 23.28 -18.93 4.31
N LYS A 223 23.14 -18.55 3.04
CA LYS A 223 23.32 -17.18 2.56
C LYS A 223 22.40 -16.88 1.38
N LEU A 224 22.15 -15.61 1.17
CA LEU A 224 21.48 -15.07 -0.02
C LEU A 224 22.44 -14.15 -0.76
N GLU A 225 22.38 -14.17 -2.08
CA GLU A 225 23.11 -13.24 -2.94
C GLU A 225 22.33 -11.94 -3.10
N ALA A 226 23.00 -10.86 -3.55
CA ALA A 226 22.33 -9.61 -3.85
C ALA A 226 21.30 -9.81 -4.98
N GLY A 227 20.15 -9.15 -4.85
CA GLY A 227 19.04 -9.30 -5.80
C GLY A 227 19.04 -8.20 -6.87
N ASP A 228 18.61 -8.54 -8.09
CA ASP A 228 18.21 -7.59 -9.13
C ASP A 228 16.77 -7.92 -9.52
N GLY A 229 15.85 -6.99 -9.33
CA GLY A 229 14.43 -7.23 -9.57
C GLY A 229 13.64 -5.98 -9.89
N CYS A 230 12.57 -6.16 -10.67
CA CYS A 230 11.62 -5.08 -10.96
C CYS A 230 10.55 -5.00 -9.88
N ILE A 231 10.24 -3.79 -9.44
CA ILE A 231 9.07 -3.53 -8.63
C ILE A 231 7.84 -3.54 -9.57
N PRO A 232 6.82 -4.36 -9.30
CA PRO A 232 5.63 -4.41 -10.15
C PRO A 232 4.86 -3.10 -10.11
N PRO A 233 4.06 -2.79 -11.13
CA PRO A 233 3.17 -1.62 -11.09
C PRO A 233 2.13 -1.74 -9.95
N ASP A 234 1.72 -0.60 -9.40
CA ASP A 234 0.82 -0.54 -8.23
C ASP A 234 -0.65 -0.69 -8.63
N ARG A 235 -1.28 -1.83 -8.26
CA ARG A 235 -2.71 -2.09 -8.53
C ARG A 235 -3.65 -1.12 -7.80
N ILE A 236 -3.21 -0.55 -6.67
CA ILE A 236 -4.04 0.40 -5.91
C ILE A 236 -3.97 1.79 -6.55
N VAL A 237 -2.82 2.22 -7.05
CA VAL A 237 -2.70 3.45 -7.86
C VAL A 237 -3.51 3.32 -9.15
N ALA A 238 -3.39 2.19 -9.87
CA ALA A 238 -4.20 1.91 -11.04
C ALA A 238 -5.71 1.96 -10.72
N GLY A 239 -6.13 1.33 -9.62
CA GLY A 239 -7.50 1.39 -9.13
C GLY A 239 -7.96 2.79 -8.74
N THR A 240 -7.07 3.62 -8.18
CA THR A 240 -7.36 5.02 -7.85
C THR A 240 -7.66 5.85 -9.10
N TYR A 241 -6.85 5.71 -10.16
CA TYR A 241 -7.10 6.43 -11.41
C TYR A 241 -8.35 5.92 -12.14
N LEU A 242 -8.63 4.62 -12.03
CA LEU A 242 -9.88 4.04 -12.51
C LEU A 242 -11.09 4.64 -11.77
N MET A 243 -11.01 4.83 -10.45
CA MET A 243 -12.05 5.52 -9.68
C MET A 243 -12.15 7.02 -10.03
N ALA A 244 -11.03 7.69 -10.32
CA ALA A 244 -11.05 9.08 -10.79
C ALA A 244 -11.78 9.21 -12.14
N ALA A 245 -11.53 8.30 -13.09
CA ALA A 245 -12.26 8.24 -14.36
C ALA A 245 -13.76 7.98 -14.15
N ALA A 246 -14.13 7.11 -13.20
CA ALA A 246 -15.53 6.86 -12.83
C ALA A 246 -16.23 8.13 -12.30
N ALA A 247 -15.61 8.81 -11.34
CA ALA A 247 -16.18 10.00 -10.70
C ALA A 247 -16.38 11.16 -11.67
N THR A 248 -15.44 11.32 -12.62
CA THR A 248 -15.44 12.41 -13.61
C THR A 248 -16.14 12.05 -14.92
N ARG A 249 -16.64 10.81 -15.09
CA ARG A 249 -17.17 10.32 -16.37
C ARG A 249 -16.15 10.38 -17.50
N GLY A 250 -14.89 10.21 -17.17
CA GLY A 250 -13.74 10.32 -18.06
C GLY A 250 -13.47 9.06 -18.88
N GLU A 251 -12.55 9.20 -19.84
CA GLU A 251 -12.04 8.10 -20.66
C GLU A 251 -10.51 8.17 -20.69
N ILE A 252 -9.85 7.22 -20.03
CA ILE A 252 -8.41 7.25 -19.82
C ILE A 252 -7.74 5.93 -20.24
N ILE A 253 -6.45 5.98 -20.47
CA ILE A 253 -5.62 4.81 -20.76
C ILE A 253 -4.62 4.65 -19.62
N LEU A 254 -4.69 3.51 -18.92
CA LEU A 254 -3.66 3.13 -17.98
C LEU A 254 -2.57 2.35 -18.74
N GLU A 255 -1.35 2.87 -18.69
CA GLU A 255 -0.18 2.22 -19.29
C GLU A 255 0.53 1.36 -18.25
N ASN A 256 0.87 0.13 -18.65
CA ASN A 256 1.51 -0.84 -17.77
C ASN A 256 0.77 -1.12 -16.44
N PRO A 257 -0.57 -1.26 -16.42
CA PRO A 257 -1.25 -1.67 -15.19
C PRO A 257 -1.03 -3.17 -14.93
N PRO A 258 -1.06 -3.64 -13.67
CA PRO A 258 -0.92 -5.05 -13.33
C PRO A 258 -2.25 -5.79 -13.55
N LEU A 259 -2.59 -6.03 -14.80
CA LEU A 259 -3.91 -6.47 -15.26
C LEU A 259 -4.43 -7.74 -14.56
N GLU A 260 -3.54 -8.70 -14.29
CA GLU A 260 -3.88 -9.98 -13.67
C GLU A 260 -4.18 -9.85 -12.15
N GLU A 261 -3.79 -8.73 -11.56
CA GLU A 261 -3.93 -8.46 -10.13
C GLU A 261 -5.14 -7.55 -9.83
N MET A 262 -5.90 -7.14 -10.85
CA MET A 262 -6.95 -6.13 -10.74
C MET A 262 -8.39 -6.67 -10.81
N ASP A 263 -8.62 -7.96 -10.94
CA ASP A 263 -9.95 -8.51 -11.25
C ASP A 263 -11.03 -8.06 -10.25
N GLY A 264 -10.77 -8.12 -8.93
CA GLY A 264 -11.73 -7.65 -7.92
C GLY A 264 -12.01 -6.14 -8.01
N ILE A 265 -11.03 -5.33 -8.48
CA ILE A 265 -11.18 -3.90 -8.70
C ILE A 265 -12.04 -3.64 -9.96
N LEU A 266 -11.72 -4.34 -11.05
CA LEU A 266 -12.43 -4.22 -12.33
C LEU A 266 -13.87 -4.68 -12.24
N ASP A 267 -14.16 -5.70 -11.43
CA ASP A 267 -15.54 -6.18 -11.21
C ASP A 267 -16.40 -5.13 -10.52
N VAL A 268 -15.87 -4.46 -9.51
CA VAL A 268 -16.58 -3.35 -8.84
C VAL A 268 -16.79 -2.18 -9.80
N TYR A 269 -15.78 -1.85 -10.61
CA TYR A 269 -15.89 -0.80 -11.61
C TYR A 269 -17.00 -1.10 -12.65
N ARG A 270 -17.07 -2.35 -13.14
CA ARG A 270 -18.13 -2.79 -14.09
C ARG A 270 -19.51 -2.74 -13.43
N LYS A 271 -19.65 -3.16 -12.17
CA LYS A 271 -20.91 -3.07 -11.42
C LYS A 271 -21.42 -1.64 -11.29
N MET A 272 -20.52 -0.65 -11.21
CA MET A 272 -20.89 0.77 -11.25
C MET A 272 -21.27 1.28 -12.66
N GLY A 273 -21.16 0.43 -13.71
CA GLY A 273 -21.46 0.78 -15.11
C GLY A 273 -20.24 1.20 -15.93
N GLY A 274 -19.06 1.17 -15.33
CA GLY A 274 -17.80 1.44 -16.03
C GLY A 274 -17.44 0.35 -17.04
N GLN A 275 -16.81 0.74 -18.13
CA GLN A 275 -16.34 -0.19 -19.15
C GLN A 275 -14.81 -0.14 -19.25
N CYS A 276 -14.19 -1.30 -19.42
CA CYS A 276 -12.76 -1.40 -19.61
C CYS A 276 -12.37 -2.48 -20.61
N ARG A 277 -11.32 -2.25 -21.37
CA ARG A 277 -10.79 -3.17 -22.39
C ARG A 277 -9.28 -3.27 -22.29
N ARG A 278 -8.76 -4.49 -22.23
CA ARG A 278 -7.32 -4.78 -22.26
C ARG A 278 -6.82 -4.76 -23.71
N VAL A 279 -5.78 -3.96 -24.01
CA VAL A 279 -5.21 -3.85 -25.37
C VAL A 279 -3.71 -3.64 -25.26
N GLY A 280 -2.90 -4.57 -25.74
CA GLY A 280 -1.44 -4.41 -25.86
C GLY A 280 -0.75 -4.06 -24.54
N GLY A 281 -1.13 -4.70 -23.43
CA GLY A 281 -0.58 -4.39 -22.10
C GLY A 281 -1.08 -3.10 -21.46
N LYS A 282 -2.05 -2.42 -22.09
CA LYS A 282 -2.74 -1.22 -21.57
C LYS A 282 -4.16 -1.56 -21.17
N LEU A 283 -4.75 -0.77 -20.28
CA LEU A 283 -6.17 -0.81 -19.94
C LEU A 283 -6.84 0.48 -20.42
N ILE A 284 -7.74 0.35 -21.38
CA ILE A 284 -8.62 1.44 -21.82
C ILE A 284 -9.81 1.45 -20.87
N VAL A 285 -10.02 2.57 -20.20
CA VAL A 285 -11.03 2.78 -19.17
C VAL A 285 -12.03 3.81 -19.65
N ASN A 286 -13.31 3.48 -19.62
CA ASN A 286 -14.40 4.40 -19.98
C ASN A 286 -15.39 4.50 -18.82
N GLY A 287 -15.45 5.68 -18.21
CA GLY A 287 -16.33 6.01 -17.08
C GLY A 287 -17.64 6.69 -17.46
N LYS A 288 -17.91 6.96 -18.74
CA LYS A 288 -19.09 7.72 -19.21
C LYS A 288 -20.41 7.17 -18.68
N ASN A 289 -20.51 5.86 -18.59
CA ASN A 289 -21.74 5.16 -18.17
C ASN A 289 -21.72 4.76 -16.68
N THR A 290 -20.75 5.18 -15.89
CA THR A 290 -20.81 4.96 -14.43
C THR A 290 -21.99 5.69 -13.85
N GLY A 291 -22.92 4.99 -13.25
CA GLY A 291 -24.20 5.56 -12.77
C GLY A 291 -25.03 4.57 -11.96
N PHE A 292 -24.56 3.34 -11.75
CA PHE A 292 -25.28 2.33 -11.00
C PHE A 292 -24.79 2.29 -9.54
N PRO A 293 -25.72 2.51 -8.57
CA PRO A 293 -25.39 2.37 -7.16
C PRO A 293 -25.09 0.91 -6.82
N LEU A 294 -24.27 0.68 -5.81
CA LEU A 294 -23.94 -0.65 -5.33
C LEU A 294 -24.78 -1.00 -4.11
N GLU A 295 -25.62 -2.03 -4.19
CA GLU A 295 -26.42 -2.49 -3.05
C GLU A 295 -25.54 -2.79 -1.83
N LEU A 296 -24.43 -3.49 -2.04
CA LEU A 296 -23.39 -3.75 -1.04
C LEU A 296 -22.04 -3.95 -1.71
N LEU A 297 -21.06 -3.18 -1.30
CA LEU A 297 -19.63 -3.39 -1.58
C LEU A 297 -18.96 -3.83 -0.28
N GLU A 298 -18.32 -4.98 -0.28
CA GLU A 298 -17.51 -5.46 0.86
C GLU A 298 -16.03 -5.40 0.52
N THR A 299 -15.22 -4.87 1.45
CA THR A 299 -13.77 -5.00 1.34
C THR A 299 -13.35 -6.39 1.81
N GLU A 300 -12.46 -7.02 1.08
CA GLU A 300 -12.00 -8.37 1.36
C GLU A 300 -10.50 -8.54 1.12
N VAL A 301 -9.93 -9.59 1.69
CA VAL A 301 -8.58 -10.04 1.32
C VAL A 301 -8.54 -10.43 -0.16
N TYR A 302 -7.36 -10.31 -0.77
CA TYR A 302 -7.18 -10.69 -2.17
C TYR A 302 -7.67 -12.13 -2.46
N PRO A 303 -8.39 -12.37 -3.57
CA PRO A 303 -8.63 -11.48 -4.72
C PRO A 303 -9.88 -10.58 -4.63
N GLY A 304 -10.48 -10.41 -3.45
CA GLY A 304 -11.62 -9.50 -3.27
C GLY A 304 -11.27 -8.03 -3.44
N PHE A 305 -12.27 -7.15 -3.25
CA PHE A 305 -12.07 -5.71 -3.39
C PHE A 305 -11.17 -5.18 -2.26
N PRO A 306 -10.04 -4.53 -2.60
CA PRO A 306 -9.06 -4.15 -1.60
C PRO A 306 -9.55 -3.01 -0.70
N THR A 307 -9.31 -3.14 0.60
CA THR A 307 -9.62 -2.10 1.59
C THR A 307 -8.95 -0.75 1.26
N ASP A 308 -7.81 -0.76 0.56
CA ASP A 308 -7.10 0.45 0.11
C ASP A 308 -7.87 1.28 -0.92
N LEU A 309 -8.87 0.71 -1.58
CA LEU A 309 -9.78 1.42 -2.49
C LEU A 309 -11.16 1.71 -1.89
N GLN A 310 -11.38 1.44 -0.60
CA GLN A 310 -12.64 1.69 0.08
C GLN A 310 -13.02 3.18 0.04
N SER A 311 -12.11 4.07 0.49
CA SER A 311 -12.35 5.53 0.47
C SER A 311 -12.46 6.09 -0.95
N PRO A 312 -11.60 5.74 -1.93
CA PRO A 312 -11.81 6.05 -3.34
C PRO A 312 -13.17 5.64 -3.90
N ALA A 313 -13.62 4.40 -3.62
CA ALA A 313 -14.95 3.94 -4.06
C ALA A 313 -16.09 4.75 -3.40
N MET A 314 -15.95 5.11 -2.12
CA MET A 314 -16.92 5.94 -1.41
C MET A 314 -17.07 7.33 -2.06
N ALA A 315 -15.95 7.93 -2.50
CA ALA A 315 -15.99 9.20 -3.24
C ALA A 315 -16.73 9.06 -4.59
N VAL A 316 -16.51 7.98 -5.33
CA VAL A 316 -17.24 7.71 -6.58
C VAL A 316 -18.73 7.50 -6.32
N LEU A 317 -19.09 6.67 -5.36
CA LEU A 317 -20.49 6.35 -5.05
C LEU A 317 -21.28 7.56 -4.55
N ALA A 318 -20.62 8.56 -3.95
CA ALA A 318 -21.24 9.82 -3.61
C ALA A 318 -21.70 10.61 -4.86
N THR A 319 -21.08 10.39 -6.03
CA THR A 319 -21.49 11.04 -7.30
C THR A 319 -22.55 10.26 -8.09
N ILE A 320 -22.87 9.02 -7.70
CA ILE A 320 -23.79 8.13 -8.41
C ILE A 320 -25.18 8.21 -7.77
N PRO A 321 -26.25 8.56 -8.53
CA PRO A 321 -27.61 8.61 -7.99
C PRO A 321 -28.07 7.28 -7.39
N GLY A 322 -28.73 7.34 -6.23
CA GLY A 322 -29.27 6.17 -5.54
C GLY A 322 -28.57 5.88 -4.20
N VAL A 323 -28.83 4.70 -3.66
CA VAL A 323 -28.29 4.31 -2.34
C VAL A 323 -27.29 3.21 -2.51
N SER A 324 -26.06 3.48 -2.07
CA SER A 324 -24.99 2.49 -2.04
C SER A 324 -24.58 2.18 -0.60
N ARG A 325 -24.04 0.97 -0.38
CA ARG A 325 -23.51 0.55 0.92
C ARG A 325 -22.11 0.02 0.78
N ILE A 326 -21.22 0.41 1.72
CA ILE A 326 -19.87 -0.15 1.83
C ILE A 326 -19.71 -0.76 3.22
N ARG A 327 -19.33 -2.04 3.29
CA ARG A 327 -18.93 -2.72 4.53
C ARG A 327 -17.43 -2.93 4.52
N GLU A 328 -16.73 -2.28 5.48
CA GLU A 328 -15.30 -2.49 5.68
C GLU A 328 -15.08 -3.68 6.61
N LYS A 329 -14.44 -4.76 6.10
CA LYS A 329 -14.25 -6.02 6.83
C LYS A 329 -12.81 -6.19 7.35
N ILE A 330 -11.90 -5.29 6.95
CA ILE A 330 -10.46 -5.43 7.25
C ILE A 330 -10.04 -4.52 8.41
N PHE A 331 -10.48 -3.23 8.38
CA PHE A 331 -10.11 -2.21 9.37
C PHE A 331 -11.32 -1.49 9.92
N GLU A 332 -11.45 -1.42 11.24
CA GLU A 332 -12.62 -0.92 11.93
C GLU A 332 -12.78 0.61 11.88
N ASP A 333 -11.72 1.39 11.62
CA ASP A 333 -11.74 2.87 11.69
C ASP A 333 -11.33 3.51 10.35
N ARG A 334 -11.81 2.95 9.22
CA ARG A 334 -11.43 3.41 7.88
C ARG A 334 -12.45 4.37 7.24
N TYR A 335 -13.42 4.86 8.01
CA TYR A 335 -14.46 5.77 7.49
C TYR A 335 -14.20 7.25 7.79
N LYS A 336 -13.05 7.66 8.31
CA LYS A 336 -12.73 9.05 8.66
C LYS A 336 -12.94 10.02 7.51
N THR A 337 -12.59 9.62 6.29
CA THR A 337 -12.79 10.42 5.07
C THR A 337 -14.26 10.78 4.82
N ALA A 338 -15.23 10.03 5.37
CA ALA A 338 -16.65 10.30 5.16
C ALA A 338 -17.05 11.70 5.66
N SER A 339 -16.49 12.17 6.78
CA SER A 339 -16.77 13.50 7.34
C SER A 339 -16.36 14.63 6.38
N TRP A 340 -15.22 14.46 5.72
CA TRP A 340 -14.71 15.41 4.74
C TRP A 340 -15.52 15.39 3.43
N LEU A 341 -15.93 14.20 2.99
CA LEU A 341 -16.85 14.07 1.84
C LEU A 341 -18.21 14.71 2.15
N CYS A 342 -18.74 14.54 3.37
CA CYS A 342 -19.97 15.21 3.81
C CYS A 342 -19.81 16.74 3.79
N LYS A 343 -18.65 17.28 4.18
CA LYS A 343 -18.35 18.71 4.08
C LYS A 343 -18.38 19.22 2.63
N MET A 344 -18.02 18.36 1.66
CA MET A 344 -18.14 18.65 0.23
C MET A 344 -19.57 18.49 -0.31
N GLY A 345 -20.57 18.11 0.53
CA GLY A 345 -21.97 17.94 0.14
C GLY A 345 -22.44 16.49 -0.03
N ALA A 346 -21.57 15.50 0.17
CA ALA A 346 -21.99 14.10 0.14
C ALA A 346 -22.90 13.76 1.32
N GLN A 347 -23.86 12.86 1.11
CA GLN A 347 -24.75 12.36 2.15
C GLN A 347 -24.34 10.93 2.54
N ILE A 348 -23.56 10.80 3.61
CA ILE A 348 -23.00 9.52 4.07
C ILE A 348 -23.33 9.33 5.55
N GLN A 349 -23.85 8.15 5.91
CA GLN A 349 -24.11 7.75 7.27
C GLN A 349 -23.34 6.47 7.59
N ILE A 350 -22.63 6.47 8.71
CA ILE A 350 -21.92 5.27 9.19
C ILE A 350 -22.76 4.63 10.30
N ARG A 351 -23.17 3.37 10.10
CA ARG A 351 -23.94 2.57 11.06
C ARG A 351 -23.43 1.14 11.06
N ASP A 352 -23.12 0.61 12.23
CA ASP A 352 -22.72 -0.79 12.43
C ASP A 352 -21.62 -1.28 11.47
N GLY A 353 -20.59 -0.45 11.26
CA GLY A 353 -19.47 -0.78 10.37
C GLY A 353 -19.81 -0.73 8.88
N VAL A 354 -20.96 -0.15 8.52
CA VAL A 354 -21.40 0.05 7.13
C VAL A 354 -21.57 1.54 6.84
N ALA A 355 -20.97 2.01 5.75
CA ALA A 355 -21.25 3.32 5.19
C ALA A 355 -22.47 3.21 4.26
N VAL A 356 -23.53 3.96 4.54
CA VAL A 356 -24.69 4.14 3.67
C VAL A 356 -24.54 5.49 2.97
N ILE A 357 -24.48 5.47 1.65
CA ILE A 357 -24.18 6.61 0.78
C ILE A 357 -25.43 6.92 -0.04
N TYR A 358 -26.02 8.09 0.15
CA TYR A 358 -27.13 8.64 -0.65
C TYR A 358 -26.52 9.52 -1.73
N GLY A 359 -26.11 8.90 -2.85
CA GLY A 359 -25.34 9.56 -3.89
C GLY A 359 -26.17 10.33 -4.91
N GLY A 360 -25.47 11.05 -5.80
CA GLY A 360 -26.07 11.85 -6.86
C GLY A 360 -26.31 13.32 -6.49
N GLN A 361 -26.00 13.74 -5.27
CA GLN A 361 -25.97 15.16 -4.92
C GLN A 361 -24.69 15.81 -5.50
N PRO A 362 -24.77 17.03 -6.03
CA PRO A 362 -23.59 17.75 -6.49
C PRO A 362 -22.59 17.95 -5.35
N LEU A 363 -21.35 17.55 -5.54
CA LEU A 363 -20.26 17.91 -4.65
C LEU A 363 -19.81 19.33 -4.92
N THR A 364 -19.48 20.07 -3.87
CA THR A 364 -19.03 21.47 -3.94
C THR A 364 -17.63 21.60 -3.38
N GLY A 365 -16.78 22.35 -4.08
CA GLY A 365 -15.42 22.64 -3.67
C GLY A 365 -15.38 23.39 -2.34
N CYS A 366 -14.51 22.95 -1.45
CA CYS A 366 -14.24 23.58 -0.16
C CYS A 366 -12.84 23.19 0.34
N THR A 367 -12.43 23.72 1.52
CA THR A 367 -11.18 23.26 2.15
C THR A 367 -11.44 21.99 2.94
N VAL A 368 -10.68 20.94 2.65
CA VAL A 368 -10.70 19.62 3.31
C VAL A 368 -9.29 19.21 3.72
N GLU A 369 -9.17 18.19 4.58
CA GLU A 369 -7.90 17.75 5.10
C GLU A 369 -7.71 16.23 4.90
N ALA A 370 -6.59 15.83 4.32
CA ALA A 370 -6.17 14.46 4.25
C ALA A 370 -5.56 14.06 5.60
N GLU A 371 -6.13 13.06 6.24
CA GLU A 371 -5.67 12.51 7.52
C GLU A 371 -4.96 11.16 7.35
N GLU A 372 -5.12 10.55 6.17
CA GLU A 372 -4.46 9.31 5.80
C GLU A 372 -4.34 9.20 4.27
N LEU A 373 -3.48 8.27 3.82
CA LEU A 373 -3.07 8.11 2.43
C LEU A 373 -4.25 7.94 1.46
N ARG A 374 -5.12 6.97 1.72
CA ARG A 374 -6.19 6.58 0.77
C ARG A 374 -7.41 7.50 0.85
N GLY A 375 -7.65 8.04 2.04
CA GLY A 375 -8.63 9.12 2.23
C GLY A 375 -8.22 10.39 1.51
N GLY A 376 -6.93 10.75 1.57
CA GLY A 376 -6.41 11.87 0.79
C GLY A 376 -6.63 11.72 -0.71
N ALA A 377 -6.33 10.53 -1.26
CA ALA A 377 -6.61 10.22 -2.67
C ALA A 377 -8.11 10.26 -2.99
N ALA A 378 -8.97 9.79 -2.08
CA ALA A 378 -10.42 9.87 -2.23
C ALA A 378 -10.92 11.34 -2.27
N LEU A 379 -10.31 12.22 -1.46
CA LEU A 379 -10.63 13.66 -1.51
C LEU A 379 -10.20 14.30 -2.84
N VAL A 380 -9.07 13.87 -3.43
CA VAL A 380 -8.67 14.30 -4.78
C VAL A 380 -9.69 13.85 -5.82
N ILE A 381 -10.16 12.60 -5.76
CA ILE A 381 -11.21 12.07 -6.66
C ILE A 381 -12.50 12.85 -6.51
N ALA A 382 -12.96 13.11 -5.29
CA ALA A 382 -14.16 13.89 -5.02
C ALA A 382 -14.01 15.34 -5.53
N ALA A 383 -12.85 15.95 -5.34
CA ALA A 383 -12.54 17.29 -5.79
C ALA A 383 -12.58 17.42 -7.33
N LEU A 384 -12.09 16.42 -8.08
CA LEU A 384 -12.17 16.37 -9.53
C LEU A 384 -13.62 16.35 -10.04
N ALA A 385 -14.52 15.71 -9.29
CA ALA A 385 -15.96 15.65 -9.63
C ALA A 385 -16.78 16.84 -9.09
N ALA A 386 -16.24 17.59 -8.13
CA ALA A 386 -16.95 18.70 -7.46
C ALA A 386 -17.07 19.94 -8.35
N GLN A 387 -18.06 20.77 -8.05
CA GLN A 387 -18.19 22.10 -8.65
C GLN A 387 -17.31 23.10 -7.90
N GLY A 388 -16.53 23.90 -8.61
CA GLY A 388 -15.67 24.94 -8.03
C GLY A 388 -14.28 24.44 -7.63
N ILE A 389 -13.69 25.09 -6.63
CA ILE A 389 -12.30 24.86 -6.22
C ILE A 389 -12.28 24.16 -4.86
N THR A 390 -11.54 23.07 -4.78
CA THR A 390 -11.25 22.36 -3.52
C THR A 390 -9.78 22.57 -3.13
N ARG A 391 -9.53 22.88 -1.86
CA ARG A 391 -8.19 22.92 -1.28
C ARG A 391 -8.03 21.73 -0.35
N ILE A 392 -7.05 20.88 -0.63
CA ILE A 392 -6.78 19.65 0.14
C ILE A 392 -5.47 19.86 0.89
N ARG A 393 -5.54 19.95 2.21
CA ARG A 393 -4.39 20.02 3.11
C ARG A 393 -3.91 18.63 3.50
N GLY A 394 -2.72 18.53 4.10
CA GLY A 394 -2.17 17.25 4.53
C GLY A 394 -1.63 16.40 3.37
N CYS A 395 -1.09 17.02 2.32
CA CYS A 395 -0.56 16.36 1.13
C CYS A 395 0.52 15.32 1.44
N CYS A 396 1.27 15.50 2.53
CA CYS A 396 2.28 14.56 3.00
C CYS A 396 1.72 13.13 3.24
N PHE A 397 0.42 13.00 3.56
CA PHE A 397 -0.20 11.69 3.64
C PHE A 397 -0.40 11.05 2.26
N ILE A 398 -0.74 11.84 1.24
CA ILE A 398 -0.94 11.36 -0.14
C ILE A 398 0.41 10.91 -0.73
N GLU A 399 1.46 11.66 -0.51
CA GLU A 399 2.83 11.38 -0.98
C GLU A 399 3.46 10.12 -0.40
N ARG A 400 2.84 9.53 0.61
CA ARG A 400 3.25 8.22 1.14
C ARG A 400 3.04 7.07 0.15
N GLY A 401 2.19 7.24 -0.86
CA GLY A 401 1.88 6.17 -1.79
C GLY A 401 1.64 6.60 -3.23
N TYR A 402 1.58 7.89 -3.50
CA TYR A 402 1.45 8.44 -4.86
C TYR A 402 2.65 9.32 -5.16
N GLU A 403 3.40 8.97 -6.20
CA GLU A 403 4.63 9.65 -6.60
C GLU A 403 4.32 11.00 -7.25
N HIS A 404 3.38 11.03 -8.20
CA HIS A 404 3.07 12.17 -9.05
C HIS A 404 1.56 12.38 -9.25
N ILE A 405 0.73 12.24 -8.20
CA ILE A 405 -0.73 12.28 -8.36
C ILE A 405 -1.23 13.56 -9.03
N CYS A 406 -0.63 14.71 -8.73
CA CYS A 406 -1.02 15.98 -9.34
C CYS A 406 -0.63 16.03 -10.82
N GLU A 407 0.60 15.66 -11.14
CA GLU A 407 1.14 15.65 -12.49
C GLU A 407 0.38 14.63 -13.37
N ASP A 408 0.14 13.43 -12.85
CA ASP A 408 -0.58 12.35 -13.52
C ASP A 408 -2.02 12.77 -13.85
N LEU A 409 -2.75 13.31 -12.86
CA LEU A 409 -4.12 13.76 -13.07
C LEU A 409 -4.19 15.02 -13.96
N THR A 410 -3.16 15.86 -13.93
CA THR A 410 -3.04 17.01 -14.86
C THR A 410 -2.76 16.51 -16.29
N ALA A 411 -1.92 15.50 -16.47
CA ALA A 411 -1.70 14.87 -17.78
C ALA A 411 -2.98 14.20 -18.32
N LEU A 412 -3.89 13.79 -17.43
CA LEU A 412 -5.23 13.32 -17.79
C LEU A 412 -6.25 14.46 -17.98
N GLY A 413 -5.84 15.73 -18.04
CA GLY A 413 -6.69 16.89 -18.29
C GLY A 413 -7.39 17.46 -17.06
N GLY A 414 -7.08 16.97 -15.85
CA GLY A 414 -7.49 17.57 -14.59
C GLY A 414 -6.79 18.91 -14.36
N LEU A 415 -7.41 19.80 -13.59
CA LEU A 415 -6.80 21.06 -13.18
C LEU A 415 -6.37 20.97 -11.73
N LEU A 416 -5.13 20.57 -11.50
CA LEU A 416 -4.54 20.44 -10.18
C LEU A 416 -3.24 21.25 -10.08
N ILE A 417 -3.05 21.91 -8.94
CA ILE A 417 -1.82 22.62 -8.61
C ILE A 417 -1.43 22.18 -7.21
N LYS A 418 -0.16 21.80 -7.04
CA LYS A 418 0.43 21.62 -5.72
C LYS A 418 1.05 22.95 -5.28
N ASP A 419 0.46 23.57 -4.25
CA ASP A 419 0.97 24.79 -3.63
C ASP A 419 1.82 24.41 -2.41
N ARG A 420 3.11 24.71 -2.46
CA ARG A 420 4.06 24.43 -1.38
C ARG A 420 4.22 25.63 -0.43
N GLY A 421 3.31 26.62 -0.51
CA GLY A 421 3.38 27.82 0.31
C GLY A 421 4.75 28.48 0.24
N THR A 422 4.96 29.41 -0.67
CA THR A 422 6.14 30.29 -0.65
C THR A 422 6.07 31.16 0.58
N LEU A 423 7.12 31.11 1.43
CA LEU A 423 7.39 32.08 2.47
C LEU A 423 7.53 33.50 1.91
#